data_9a43fbc675738dfdff4404c5058c05f2
#
_entry.id   9a43fbc675738dfdff4404c5058c05f2
#
_cell.length_a   1.000
_cell.length_b   1.000
_cell.length_c   1.000
_cell.angle_alpha   90.00
_cell.angle_beta   90.00
_cell.angle_gamma   90.00
#
_symmetry.space_group_name_H-M   'P 1'
#
loop_
_entity.id
_entity.type
_entity.pdbx_description
1 polymer ?
#
loop_
_entity_poly.entity_id
_entity_poly.type
_entity_poly.pdbx_seq_one_letter_code
_entity_poly.pdbx_strand_id
1 'polypeptide(L)'
;MKKISVLVLFAWSLLIVLQAQELVFQDKDGIVRWKKNNQEVALFGANYCLPSSCDYRAAGYVNADRKAMVREDMDHFKRMGWDALRICFWGDFQNSDPDGHLIDNDHLNMMDYLIAEASRRGIYMLFSPIVTYDSQFPEMNDNSNTGYAKLFAKNTLIHDEKAIKCQINYMTDILNHVNRYTGRCIKDEPNIIYVEIINEPTQFPNDIPGMVKYINCMCKAIKSTGCKKLIYYNLSQNFDVAPAIQKSMVDGATYAWYPQALNNGHRFIDNGLHFVDRYEPL
;
A
#
# COMPACT_ATOMS: atom_id res chain seq x y z
N MET A 1 38.88 13.75 22.24
CA MET A 1 38.19 14.37 21.09
C MET A 1 37.59 13.37 20.10
N LYS A 2 38.19 12.22 19.75
CA LYS A 2 37.61 11.24 18.78
C LYS A 2 36.30 10.58 19.22
N LYS A 3 36.05 10.37 20.52
CA LYS A 3 34.81 9.73 21.01
C LYS A 3 33.56 10.62 20.92
N ILE A 4 33.72 11.94 21.02
CA ILE A 4 32.61 12.90 20.93
C ILE A 4 32.11 13.01 19.47
N SER A 5 33.02 12.96 18.49
CA SER A 5 32.66 13.04 17.06
C SER A 5 31.83 11.83 16.58
N VAL A 6 32.09 10.63 17.11
CA VAL A 6 31.34 9.42 16.78
C VAL A 6 29.92 9.47 17.36
N LEU A 7 29.78 9.99 18.61
CA LEU A 7 28.47 10.12 19.24
C LEU A 7 27.60 11.17 18.55
N VAL A 8 28.20 12.27 18.11
CA VAL A 8 27.49 13.32 17.35
C VAL A 8 27.03 12.81 15.98
N LEU A 9 27.88 12.06 15.27
CA LEU A 9 27.50 11.45 13.99
C LEU A 9 26.36 10.41 14.15
N PHE A 10 26.38 9.63 15.23
CA PHE A 10 25.33 8.65 15.52
C PHE A 10 24.01 9.34 15.91
N ALA A 11 24.05 10.43 16.66
CA ALA A 11 22.89 11.24 17.01
C ALA A 11 22.30 11.96 15.78
N TRP A 12 23.13 12.41 14.85
CA TRP A 12 22.68 13.02 13.59
C TRP A 12 22.05 11.99 12.64
N SER A 13 22.62 10.78 12.56
CA SER A 13 22.02 9.71 11.76
C SER A 13 20.66 9.25 12.32
N LEU A 14 20.50 9.18 13.64
CA LEU A 14 19.22 8.89 14.30
C LEU A 14 18.19 10.01 14.07
N LEU A 15 18.59 11.28 14.10
CA LEU A 15 17.71 12.42 13.81
C LEU A 15 17.25 12.44 12.34
N ILE A 16 18.12 12.07 11.41
CA ILE A 16 17.75 11.96 9.99
C ILE A 16 16.75 10.83 9.76
N VAL A 17 16.92 9.69 10.42
CA VAL A 17 15.99 8.55 10.34
C VAL A 17 14.62 8.93 10.94
N LEU A 18 14.59 9.65 12.06
CA LEU A 18 13.34 10.12 12.68
C LEU A 18 12.60 11.14 11.79
N GLN A 19 13.31 12.00 11.06
CA GLN A 19 12.70 12.94 10.13
C GLN A 19 12.15 12.27 8.85
N ALA A 20 12.70 11.12 8.44
CA ALA A 20 12.26 10.43 7.23
C ALA A 20 10.90 9.74 7.37
N GLN A 21 10.46 9.41 8.58
CA GLN A 21 9.19 8.70 8.82
C GLN A 21 7.94 9.58 8.66
N GLU A 22 8.04 10.87 8.89
CA GLU A 22 6.89 11.76 8.93
C GLU A 22 7.04 12.90 7.92
N LEU A 23 6.94 12.59 6.63
CA LEU A 23 6.98 13.62 5.58
C LEU A 23 5.68 14.42 5.48
N VAL A 24 4.56 13.80 5.86
CA VAL A 24 3.23 14.37 5.76
C VAL A 24 2.49 14.29 7.09
N PHE A 25 1.46 15.09 7.24
CA PHE A 25 0.52 15.03 8.34
C PHE A 25 -0.88 15.41 7.84
N GLN A 26 -1.90 14.99 8.54
CA GLN A 26 -3.26 15.44 8.31
C GLN A 26 -3.56 16.62 9.25
N ASP A 27 -4.04 17.73 8.71
CA ASP A 27 -4.44 18.87 9.51
C ASP A 27 -5.84 18.69 10.14
N LYS A 28 -6.29 19.68 10.90
CA LYS A 28 -7.59 19.64 11.60
C LYS A 28 -8.81 19.56 10.66
N ASP A 29 -8.63 19.93 9.40
CA ASP A 29 -9.68 19.95 8.38
C ASP A 29 -9.63 18.68 7.51
N GLY A 30 -8.78 17.70 7.87
CA GLY A 30 -8.61 16.44 7.14
C GLY A 30 -7.69 16.53 5.92
N ILE A 31 -7.08 17.69 5.67
CA ILE A 31 -6.20 17.92 4.52
C ILE A 31 -4.80 17.38 4.82
N VAL A 32 -4.27 16.57 3.92
CA VAL A 32 -2.90 16.07 4.04
C VAL A 32 -1.90 17.12 3.56
N ARG A 33 -0.92 17.43 4.40
CA ARG A 33 0.07 18.47 4.14
C ARG A 33 1.50 17.97 4.27
N TRP A 34 2.39 18.57 3.48
CA TRP A 34 3.83 18.36 3.64
C TRP A 34 4.33 19.05 4.90
N LYS A 35 5.01 18.34 5.79
CA LYS A 35 5.59 18.92 7.01
C LYS A 35 6.60 20.02 6.72
N LYS A 36 7.36 19.91 5.63
CA LYS A 36 8.42 20.85 5.28
C LYS A 36 7.95 22.28 4.97
N ASN A 37 6.74 22.45 4.47
CA ASN A 37 6.26 23.76 3.97
C ASN A 37 4.77 24.02 4.22
N ASN A 38 4.06 23.08 4.86
CA ASN A 38 2.63 23.13 5.15
C ASN A 38 1.71 23.22 3.90
N GLN A 39 2.26 22.95 2.72
CA GLN A 39 1.46 22.91 1.50
C GLN A 39 0.67 21.61 1.43
N GLU A 40 -0.48 21.66 0.79
CA GLU A 40 -1.30 20.47 0.51
C GLU A 40 -0.52 19.45 -0.31
N VAL A 41 -0.71 18.18 0.01
CA VAL A 41 -0.16 17.06 -0.76
C VAL A 41 -1.07 16.81 -1.96
N ALA A 42 -0.66 17.30 -3.11
CA ALA A 42 -1.31 17.04 -4.39
C ALA A 42 -0.36 16.18 -5.24
N LEU A 43 -0.67 14.89 -5.35
CA LEU A 43 0.14 13.91 -6.08
C LEU A 43 -0.66 13.37 -7.26
N PHE A 44 0.04 13.11 -8.36
CA PHE A 44 -0.54 12.53 -9.56
C PHE A 44 0.29 11.35 -10.06
N GLY A 45 -0.41 10.24 -10.37
CA GLY A 45 0.27 9.02 -10.81
C GLY A 45 -0.69 7.90 -11.17
N ALA A 46 -0.26 6.66 -10.98
CA ALA A 46 -1.02 5.48 -11.37
C ALA A 46 -0.99 4.37 -10.33
N ASN A 47 -1.93 3.43 -10.47
CA ASN A 47 -1.74 2.09 -9.93
C ASN A 47 -0.63 1.39 -10.70
N TYR A 48 0.38 0.92 -10.00
CA TYR A 48 1.49 0.17 -10.56
C TYR A 48 1.59 -1.18 -9.87
N CYS A 49 1.28 -2.23 -10.59
CA CYS A 49 1.15 -3.57 -10.04
C CYS A 49 2.37 -4.47 -10.27
N LEU A 50 3.44 -3.96 -10.87
CA LEU A 50 4.72 -4.64 -10.84
C LEU A 50 5.25 -4.67 -9.39
N PRO A 51 5.85 -5.74 -8.95
CA PRO A 51 6.24 -6.97 -9.63
C PRO A 51 5.17 -8.06 -9.70
N SER A 52 3.96 -7.82 -9.24
CA SER A 52 2.93 -8.84 -9.07
C SER A 52 1.85 -8.86 -10.15
N SER A 53 1.97 -8.03 -11.17
CA SER A 53 1.01 -8.00 -12.27
C SER A 53 1.32 -9.02 -13.36
N CYS A 54 0.37 -9.16 -14.30
CA CYS A 54 0.54 -10.01 -15.49
C CYS A 54 1.80 -9.68 -16.29
N ASP A 55 2.14 -8.40 -16.40
CA ASP A 55 3.29 -7.95 -17.19
C ASP A 55 4.60 -8.42 -16.59
N TYR A 56 4.73 -8.43 -15.29
CA TYR A 56 5.88 -8.98 -14.61
C TYR A 56 6.07 -10.47 -14.92
N ARG A 57 4.98 -11.23 -14.92
CA ARG A 57 4.98 -12.65 -15.25
C ARG A 57 5.29 -12.89 -16.72
N ALA A 58 4.68 -12.07 -17.60
CA ALA A 58 4.98 -12.09 -19.03
C ALA A 58 6.46 -11.84 -19.28
N ALA A 59 7.09 -10.89 -18.59
CA ALA A 59 8.53 -10.66 -18.64
C ALA A 59 9.35 -11.90 -18.26
N GLY A 60 8.91 -12.66 -17.25
CA GLY A 60 9.51 -13.93 -16.87
C GLY A 60 9.44 -14.98 -17.98
N TYR A 61 8.33 -15.08 -18.70
CA TYR A 61 8.16 -16.03 -19.81
C TYR A 61 9.10 -15.78 -20.98
N VAL A 62 9.48 -14.54 -21.22
CA VAL A 62 10.42 -14.14 -22.28
C VAL A 62 11.86 -13.92 -21.79
N ASN A 63 12.14 -14.29 -20.54
CA ASN A 63 13.44 -14.07 -19.88
C ASN A 63 13.93 -12.61 -19.94
N ALA A 64 13.03 -11.65 -19.89
CA ALA A 64 13.40 -10.25 -19.84
C ALA A 64 14.04 -9.87 -18.49
N ASP A 65 14.94 -8.89 -18.51
CA ASP A 65 15.50 -8.31 -17.28
C ASP A 65 14.42 -7.45 -16.57
N ARG A 66 13.76 -8.02 -15.58
CA ARG A 66 12.68 -7.40 -14.83
C ARG A 66 13.13 -6.14 -14.09
N LYS A 67 14.38 -6.10 -13.63
CA LYS A 67 14.93 -4.90 -12.98
C LYS A 67 15.18 -3.79 -13.98
N ALA A 68 15.61 -4.12 -15.21
CA ALA A 68 15.71 -3.15 -16.29
C ALA A 68 14.33 -2.56 -16.61
N MET A 69 13.29 -3.40 -16.72
CA MET A 69 11.91 -2.94 -16.97
C MET A 69 11.43 -1.99 -15.88
N VAL A 70 11.63 -2.32 -14.59
CA VAL A 70 11.27 -1.41 -13.49
C VAL A 70 12.00 -0.07 -13.60
N ARG A 71 13.31 -0.06 -13.93
CA ARG A 71 14.05 1.19 -14.12
C ARG A 71 13.49 2.03 -15.25
N GLU A 72 13.21 1.40 -16.38
CA GLU A 72 12.65 2.07 -17.56
C GLU A 72 11.27 2.67 -17.26
N ASP A 73 10.40 1.92 -16.57
CA ASP A 73 9.08 2.40 -16.15
C ASP A 73 9.20 3.62 -15.23
N MET A 74 10.08 3.56 -14.23
CA MET A 74 10.28 4.70 -13.32
C MET A 74 10.85 5.92 -14.04
N ASP A 75 11.70 5.73 -15.04
CA ASP A 75 12.20 6.82 -15.89
C ASP A 75 11.10 7.39 -16.80
N HIS A 76 10.20 6.55 -17.31
CA HIS A 76 9.03 6.96 -18.08
C HIS A 76 8.06 7.78 -17.21
N PHE A 77 7.72 7.31 -16.02
CA PHE A 77 6.83 8.03 -15.11
C PHE A 77 7.40 9.39 -14.75
N LYS A 78 8.70 9.46 -14.48
CA LYS A 78 9.36 10.74 -14.22
C LYS A 78 9.29 11.71 -15.41
N ARG A 79 9.49 11.21 -16.64
CA ARG A 79 9.36 12.03 -17.85
C ARG A 79 7.93 12.51 -18.10
N MET A 80 6.93 11.71 -17.73
CA MET A 80 5.51 12.09 -17.81
C MET A 80 5.09 13.08 -16.71
N GLY A 81 5.97 13.40 -15.77
CA GLY A 81 5.67 14.29 -14.64
C GLY A 81 4.88 13.62 -13.53
N TRP A 82 4.83 12.28 -13.50
CA TRP A 82 4.21 11.56 -12.39
C TRP A 82 5.11 11.58 -11.17
N ASP A 83 4.50 11.81 -10.02
CA ASP A 83 5.20 11.92 -8.74
C ASP A 83 4.70 10.91 -7.70
N ALA A 84 3.72 10.09 -8.05
CA ALA A 84 3.17 9.07 -7.17
C ALA A 84 2.81 7.76 -7.86
N LEU A 85 2.85 6.68 -7.08
CA LEU A 85 2.35 5.36 -7.45
C LEU A 85 1.52 4.78 -6.31
N ARG A 86 0.44 4.10 -6.64
CA ARG A 86 -0.17 3.16 -5.72
C ARG A 86 0.30 1.75 -6.08
N ILE A 87 0.83 1.04 -5.10
CA ILE A 87 1.41 -0.28 -5.30
C ILE A 87 0.59 -1.32 -4.58
N CYS A 88 -0.05 -2.19 -5.36
CA CYS A 88 -0.67 -3.43 -4.89
C CYS A 88 0.37 -4.55 -4.97
N PHE A 89 0.64 -5.21 -3.85
CA PHE A 89 1.81 -6.07 -3.75
C PHE A 89 1.51 -7.57 -3.73
N TRP A 90 0.27 -8.00 -3.55
CA TRP A 90 -0.11 -9.42 -3.48
C TRP A 90 0.65 -10.27 -2.44
N GLY A 91 1.11 -9.66 -1.38
CA GLY A 91 1.88 -10.36 -0.37
C GLY A 91 1.12 -11.43 0.38
N ASP A 92 -0.18 -11.24 0.52
CA ASP A 92 -1.13 -12.18 1.10
C ASP A 92 -1.22 -13.52 0.32
N PHE A 93 -0.85 -13.53 -0.96
CA PHE A 93 -0.81 -14.72 -1.80
C PHE A 93 0.61 -15.21 -2.08
N GLN A 94 1.56 -14.32 -2.29
CA GLN A 94 2.82 -14.66 -2.95
C GLN A 94 4.05 -14.65 -2.04
N ASN A 95 4.05 -13.88 -0.95
CA ASN A 95 5.20 -13.84 -0.06
C ASN A 95 4.85 -13.90 1.42
N SER A 96 3.79 -14.60 1.74
CA SER A 96 3.45 -15.02 3.10
C SER A 96 3.30 -16.52 3.19
N ASP A 97 3.50 -17.07 4.38
CA ASP A 97 3.20 -18.46 4.70
C ASP A 97 1.71 -18.63 5.12
N PRO A 98 1.25 -19.87 5.38
CA PRO A 98 -0.12 -20.12 5.83
C PRO A 98 -0.51 -19.44 7.13
N ASP A 99 0.43 -19.05 7.97
CA ASP A 99 0.21 -18.33 9.23
C ASP A 99 0.34 -16.81 9.08
N GLY A 100 0.61 -16.34 7.86
CA GLY A 100 0.75 -14.93 7.51
C GLY A 100 2.14 -14.36 7.75
N HIS A 101 3.16 -15.16 8.05
CA HIS A 101 4.52 -14.66 8.18
C HIS A 101 5.17 -14.40 6.82
N LEU A 102 6.00 -13.37 6.77
CA LEU A 102 6.67 -12.95 5.54
C LEU A 102 7.66 -14.02 5.06
N ILE A 103 7.61 -14.33 3.77
CA ILE A 103 8.57 -15.20 3.08
C ILE A 103 9.52 -14.34 2.25
N ASP A 104 10.83 -14.59 2.40
CA ASP A 104 11.86 -14.01 1.55
C ASP A 104 11.97 -14.79 0.23
N ASN A 105 11.53 -14.14 -0.85
CA ASN A 105 11.52 -14.73 -2.19
C ASN A 105 11.78 -13.65 -3.27
N ASP A 106 11.76 -14.05 -4.55
CA ASP A 106 11.97 -13.13 -5.67
C ASP A 106 10.91 -12.02 -5.73
N HIS A 107 9.69 -12.32 -5.33
CA HIS A 107 8.61 -11.32 -5.28
C HIS A 107 8.95 -10.18 -4.31
N LEU A 108 9.40 -10.52 -3.09
CA LEU A 108 9.86 -9.55 -2.11
C LEU A 108 11.08 -8.77 -2.61
N ASN A 109 12.03 -9.46 -3.25
CA ASN A 109 13.21 -8.83 -3.84
C ASN A 109 12.86 -7.80 -4.90
N MET A 110 11.87 -8.07 -5.74
CA MET A 110 11.41 -7.12 -6.75
C MET A 110 10.66 -5.92 -6.16
N MET A 111 9.89 -6.14 -5.08
CA MET A 111 9.27 -5.04 -4.33
C MET A 111 10.32 -4.12 -3.72
N ASP A 112 11.32 -4.68 -3.06
CA ASP A 112 12.43 -3.92 -2.50
C ASP A 112 13.11 -3.06 -3.57
N TYR A 113 13.36 -3.67 -4.74
CA TYR A 113 13.96 -2.97 -5.86
C TYR A 113 13.10 -1.83 -6.41
N LEU A 114 11.81 -2.08 -6.59
CA LEU A 114 10.87 -1.07 -7.05
C LEU A 114 10.79 0.13 -6.09
N ILE A 115 10.70 -0.11 -4.78
CA ILE A 115 10.67 0.95 -3.76
C ILE A 115 11.94 1.79 -3.84
N ALA A 116 13.11 1.15 -4.00
CA ALA A 116 14.38 1.84 -4.10
C ALA A 116 14.48 2.69 -5.39
N GLU A 117 14.06 2.16 -6.54
CA GLU A 117 14.10 2.88 -7.82
C GLU A 117 13.13 4.07 -7.85
N ALA A 118 11.93 3.92 -7.28
CA ALA A 118 10.99 5.02 -7.14
C ALA A 118 11.55 6.11 -6.18
N SER A 119 12.14 5.69 -5.06
CA SER A 119 12.75 6.62 -4.10
C SER A 119 13.86 7.45 -4.72
N ARG A 120 14.74 6.85 -5.54
CA ARG A 120 15.83 7.55 -6.26
C ARG A 120 15.32 8.64 -7.20
N ARG A 121 14.10 8.51 -7.71
CA ARG A 121 13.47 9.45 -8.65
C ARG A 121 12.51 10.42 -8.00
N GLY A 122 12.35 10.34 -6.67
CA GLY A 122 11.40 11.18 -5.92
C GLY A 122 9.95 10.86 -6.23
N ILE A 123 9.64 9.60 -6.52
CA ILE A 123 8.28 9.10 -6.71
C ILE A 123 7.77 8.58 -5.37
N TYR A 124 6.66 9.14 -4.90
CA TYR A 124 6.00 8.75 -3.66
C TYR A 124 5.09 7.55 -3.85
N MET A 125 4.74 6.89 -2.73
CA MET A 125 3.95 5.66 -2.79
C MET A 125 2.83 5.62 -1.76
N LEU A 126 1.67 5.15 -2.20
CA LEU A 126 0.67 4.50 -1.37
C LEU A 126 0.97 3.00 -1.41
N PHE A 127 1.30 2.42 -0.27
CA PHE A 127 1.69 1.03 -0.13
C PHE A 127 0.51 0.16 0.30
N SER A 128 0.08 -0.76 -0.57
CA SER A 128 -1.05 -1.68 -0.36
C SER A 128 -0.57 -3.13 -0.42
N PRO A 129 -0.10 -3.71 0.70
CA PRO A 129 0.55 -5.02 0.69
C PRO A 129 -0.41 -6.20 0.67
N ILE A 130 -1.67 -6.02 1.06
CA ILE A 130 -2.71 -7.06 1.10
C ILE A 130 -3.74 -6.75 0.03
N VAL A 131 -3.97 -7.68 -0.92
CA VAL A 131 -4.75 -7.40 -2.12
C VAL A 131 -6.08 -8.12 -2.19
N THR A 132 -6.21 -9.31 -1.62
CA THR A 132 -7.45 -10.10 -1.56
C THR A 132 -7.96 -10.70 -2.88
N TYR A 133 -7.32 -10.40 -3.99
CA TYR A 133 -7.64 -11.04 -5.26
C TYR A 133 -6.85 -12.31 -5.44
N ASP A 134 -7.55 -13.39 -5.80
CA ASP A 134 -6.89 -14.60 -6.23
C ASP A 134 -6.03 -14.29 -7.45
N SER A 135 -4.78 -14.68 -7.37
CA SER A 135 -3.86 -14.60 -8.48
C SER A 135 -4.24 -15.69 -9.49
N GLN A 136 -5.04 -15.33 -10.47
CA GLN A 136 -5.32 -16.20 -11.63
C GLN A 136 -4.10 -16.34 -12.54
N PHE A 137 -3.01 -15.67 -12.19
CA PHE A 137 -1.77 -15.63 -12.97
C PHE A 137 -0.64 -16.17 -12.11
N PRO A 138 -0.41 -17.50 -12.06
CA PRO A 138 0.71 -18.07 -11.34
C PRO A 138 2.03 -17.59 -11.95
N GLU A 139 3.00 -17.31 -11.10
CA GLU A 139 4.37 -17.08 -11.54
C GLU A 139 4.91 -18.32 -12.27
N MET A 140 5.79 -18.13 -13.25
CA MET A 140 6.57 -19.24 -13.80
C MET A 140 7.42 -19.87 -12.69
N ASN A 141 7.35 -21.19 -12.58
CA ASN A 141 8.04 -21.95 -11.53
C ASN A 141 7.57 -21.59 -10.11
N ASP A 142 6.31 -21.26 -9.97
CA ASP A 142 5.80 -20.72 -8.74
C ASP A 142 5.50 -21.80 -7.70
N ASN A 143 6.44 -21.97 -6.78
CA ASN A 143 6.17 -22.57 -5.49
C ASN A 143 5.75 -21.51 -4.44
N SER A 144 5.67 -20.24 -4.84
CA SER A 144 5.48 -19.11 -3.94
C SER A 144 4.03 -18.78 -3.63
N ASN A 145 3.09 -19.36 -4.36
CA ASN A 145 1.66 -19.17 -4.13
C ASN A 145 1.17 -19.91 -2.86
N THR A 146 1.87 -19.73 -1.75
CA THR A 146 1.67 -20.40 -0.46
C THR A 146 0.95 -19.53 0.55
N GLY A 147 0.61 -18.29 0.18
CA GLY A 147 0.12 -17.29 1.10
C GLY A 147 -1.18 -17.65 1.81
N TYR A 148 -1.35 -17.09 2.99
CA TYR A 148 -2.51 -17.35 3.86
C TYR A 148 -3.85 -17.04 3.19
N ALA A 149 -3.89 -16.06 2.26
CA ALA A 149 -5.14 -15.67 1.61
C ALA A 149 -5.82 -16.80 0.84
N LYS A 150 -5.08 -17.82 0.43
CA LYS A 150 -5.65 -19.02 -0.20
C LYS A 150 -6.46 -19.92 0.73
N LEU A 151 -6.24 -19.79 2.02
CA LEU A 151 -6.92 -20.61 3.03
C LEU A 151 -8.31 -20.07 3.38
N PHE A 152 -8.63 -18.86 2.94
CA PHE A 152 -9.85 -18.15 3.31
C PHE A 152 -10.61 -17.68 2.07
N ALA A 153 -11.94 -17.76 2.13
CA ALA A 153 -12.76 -17.11 1.12
C ALA A 153 -12.65 -15.58 1.25
N LYS A 154 -12.63 -14.85 0.14
CA LYS A 154 -12.48 -13.39 0.14
C LYS A 154 -13.45 -12.68 1.07
N ASN A 155 -14.69 -13.15 1.12
CA ASN A 155 -15.74 -12.58 1.98
C ASN A 155 -15.59 -12.90 3.46
N THR A 156 -14.62 -13.72 3.87
CA THR A 156 -14.35 -14.02 5.28
C THR A 156 -13.13 -13.28 5.83
N LEU A 157 -12.29 -12.71 4.97
CA LEU A 157 -10.99 -12.15 5.34
C LEU A 157 -11.03 -11.09 6.44
N ILE A 158 -12.07 -10.26 6.48
CA ILE A 158 -12.18 -9.19 7.47
C ILE A 158 -13.06 -9.57 8.70
N HIS A 159 -13.57 -10.82 8.73
CA HIS A 159 -14.42 -11.31 9.84
C HIS A 159 -13.86 -12.56 10.53
N ASP A 160 -13.13 -13.40 9.82
CA ASP A 160 -12.52 -14.62 10.39
C ASP A 160 -11.32 -14.23 11.26
N GLU A 161 -11.34 -14.64 12.53
CA GLU A 161 -10.28 -14.27 13.49
C GLU A 161 -8.91 -14.83 13.10
N LYS A 162 -8.86 -16.00 12.45
CA LYS A 162 -7.59 -16.58 11.97
C LYS A 162 -7.06 -15.80 10.79
N ALA A 163 -7.96 -15.44 9.84
CA ALA A 163 -7.57 -14.61 8.69
C ALA A 163 -7.05 -13.23 9.14
N ILE A 164 -7.71 -12.62 10.13
CA ILE A 164 -7.28 -11.34 10.71
C ILE A 164 -5.91 -11.50 11.37
N LYS A 165 -5.68 -12.60 12.09
CA LYS A 165 -4.38 -12.87 12.71
C LYS A 165 -3.26 -13.01 11.68
N CYS A 166 -3.50 -13.73 10.58
CA CYS A 166 -2.55 -13.86 9.49
C CYS A 166 -2.23 -12.48 8.87
N GLN A 167 -3.24 -11.64 8.65
CA GLN A 167 -3.04 -10.27 8.14
C GLN A 167 -2.23 -9.41 9.11
N ILE A 168 -2.44 -9.54 10.41
CA ILE A 168 -1.65 -8.84 11.44
C ILE A 168 -0.20 -9.29 11.38
N ASN A 169 0.07 -10.60 11.33
CA ASN A 169 1.42 -11.14 11.23
C ASN A 169 2.11 -10.58 9.98
N TYR A 170 1.46 -10.70 8.82
CA TYR A 170 2.01 -10.24 7.56
C TYR A 170 2.29 -8.73 7.56
N MET A 171 1.33 -7.91 7.99
CA MET A 171 1.49 -6.46 8.03
C MET A 171 2.63 -6.05 8.97
N THR A 172 2.76 -6.74 10.11
CA THR A 172 3.83 -6.49 11.07
C THR A 172 5.20 -6.85 10.49
N ASP A 173 5.30 -8.01 9.87
CA ASP A 173 6.55 -8.50 9.31
C ASP A 173 7.00 -7.63 8.13
N ILE A 174 6.09 -7.31 7.17
CA ILE A 174 6.44 -6.52 6.00
C ILE A 174 6.85 -5.08 6.37
N LEU A 175 6.20 -4.46 7.33
CA LEU A 175 6.58 -3.11 7.77
C LEU A 175 7.93 -3.07 8.50
N ASN A 176 8.32 -4.16 9.17
CA ASN A 176 9.63 -4.31 9.81
C ASN A 176 10.69 -4.90 8.87
N HIS A 177 10.30 -5.37 7.69
CA HIS A 177 11.25 -5.88 6.69
C HIS A 177 12.24 -4.79 6.29
N VAL A 178 13.53 -5.14 6.26
CA VAL A 178 14.59 -4.24 5.81
C VAL A 178 14.78 -4.41 4.32
N ASN A 179 14.44 -3.37 3.57
CA ASN A 179 14.65 -3.31 2.12
C ASN A 179 16.13 -3.48 1.80
N ARG A 180 16.48 -4.47 1.02
CA ARG A 180 17.87 -4.85 0.72
C ARG A 180 18.62 -3.85 -0.15
N TYR A 181 17.95 -2.91 -0.80
CA TYR A 181 18.56 -1.89 -1.66
C TYR A 181 18.70 -0.52 -0.99
N THR A 182 17.89 -0.25 0.03
CA THR A 182 17.91 1.02 0.76
C THR A 182 18.49 0.86 2.17
N GLY A 183 18.47 -0.36 2.73
CA GLY A 183 18.89 -0.65 4.10
C GLY A 183 17.93 -0.10 5.16
N ARG A 184 16.71 0.31 4.77
CA ARG A 184 15.68 0.84 5.68
C ARG A 184 14.55 -0.16 5.86
N CYS A 185 13.88 -0.12 7.01
CA CYS A 185 12.61 -0.81 7.16
C CYS A 185 11.56 -0.18 6.24
N ILE A 186 10.60 -0.97 5.75
CA ILE A 186 9.51 -0.46 4.89
C ILE A 186 8.75 0.68 5.58
N LYS A 187 8.49 0.56 6.87
CA LYS A 187 7.88 1.64 7.67
C LYS A 187 8.69 2.94 7.68
N ASP A 188 9.99 2.88 7.43
CA ASP A 188 10.93 4.00 7.48
C ASP A 188 11.30 4.53 6.08
N GLU A 189 10.80 3.91 5.01
CA GLU A 189 11.06 4.36 3.64
C GLU A 189 10.45 5.74 3.40
N PRO A 190 11.26 6.76 3.04
CA PRO A 190 10.79 8.14 2.96
C PRO A 190 9.78 8.39 1.84
N ASN A 191 9.82 7.62 0.78
CA ASN A 191 8.88 7.75 -0.34
C ASN A 191 7.55 7.01 -0.13
N ILE A 192 7.42 6.14 0.88
CA ILE A 192 6.14 5.59 1.30
C ILE A 192 5.50 6.58 2.25
N ILE A 193 4.40 7.22 1.87
CA ILE A 193 3.71 8.22 2.68
C ILE A 193 2.38 7.74 3.24
N TYR A 194 1.79 6.74 2.61
CA TYR A 194 0.53 6.10 3.02
C TYR A 194 0.69 4.59 3.08
N VAL A 195 0.04 3.97 4.06
CA VAL A 195 -0.15 2.51 4.14
C VAL A 195 -1.63 2.22 4.03
N GLU A 196 -2.01 1.47 3.04
CA GLU A 196 -3.37 0.95 2.89
C GLU A 196 -3.48 -0.39 3.59
N ILE A 197 -4.48 -0.54 4.45
CA ILE A 197 -4.66 -1.77 5.25
C ILE A 197 -4.87 -2.98 4.33
N ILE A 198 -5.74 -2.83 3.33
CA ILE A 198 -6.19 -3.90 2.45
C ILE A 198 -6.78 -3.30 1.18
N ASN A 199 -6.53 -3.90 0.03
CA ASN A 199 -7.11 -3.49 -1.24
C ASN A 199 -8.46 -4.16 -1.47
N GLU A 200 -9.49 -3.37 -1.73
CA GLU A 200 -10.82 -3.79 -2.18
C GLU A 200 -11.38 -5.05 -1.46
N PRO A 201 -11.45 -5.08 -0.14
CA PRO A 201 -12.04 -6.20 0.59
C PRO A 201 -13.54 -6.31 0.29
N THR A 202 -14.14 -7.46 0.57
CA THR A 202 -15.59 -7.55 0.60
C THR A 202 -16.13 -6.64 1.72
N GLN A 203 -17.04 -5.74 1.37
CA GLN A 203 -17.59 -4.74 2.28
C GLN A 203 -18.92 -5.24 2.88
N PHE A 204 -19.20 -4.85 4.12
CA PHE A 204 -20.40 -5.29 4.86
C PHE A 204 -21.17 -4.08 5.41
N PRO A 205 -22.02 -3.41 4.60
CA PRO A 205 -22.79 -2.25 5.04
C PRO A 205 -23.71 -2.54 6.22
N ASN A 206 -24.14 -3.79 6.37
CA ASN A 206 -25.01 -4.24 7.47
C ASN A 206 -24.24 -4.63 8.74
N ASP A 207 -22.88 -4.60 8.71
CA ASP A 207 -22.03 -4.89 9.88
C ASP A 207 -20.93 -3.83 10.07
N ILE A 208 -21.33 -2.60 10.20
CA ILE A 208 -20.40 -1.48 10.50
C ILE A 208 -19.57 -1.74 11.77
N PRO A 209 -20.14 -2.27 12.89
CA PRO A 209 -19.34 -2.57 14.07
C PRO A 209 -18.23 -3.60 13.84
N GLY A 210 -18.50 -4.68 13.07
CA GLY A 210 -17.50 -5.68 12.71
C GLY A 210 -16.39 -5.09 11.85
N MET A 211 -16.72 -4.25 10.87
CA MET A 211 -15.75 -3.54 10.06
C MET A 211 -14.89 -2.60 10.91
N VAL A 212 -15.46 -1.83 11.82
CA VAL A 212 -14.70 -0.97 12.76
C VAL A 212 -13.75 -1.80 13.61
N LYS A 213 -14.19 -2.96 14.13
CA LYS A 213 -13.35 -3.88 14.90
C LYS A 213 -12.13 -4.32 14.07
N TYR A 214 -12.35 -4.78 12.84
CA TYR A 214 -11.27 -5.19 11.92
C TYR A 214 -10.29 -4.05 11.64
N ILE A 215 -10.79 -2.91 11.17
CA ILE A 215 -9.98 -1.74 10.81
C ILE A 215 -9.12 -1.30 12.02
N ASN A 216 -9.72 -1.20 13.19
CA ASN A 216 -8.99 -0.81 14.41
C ASN A 216 -7.94 -1.83 14.83
N CYS A 217 -8.21 -3.12 14.61
CA CYS A 217 -7.24 -4.19 14.88
C CYS A 217 -6.00 -4.03 13.99
N MET A 218 -6.20 -3.81 12.70
CA MET A 218 -5.11 -3.59 11.74
C MET A 218 -4.35 -2.28 12.01
N CYS A 219 -5.05 -1.19 12.32
CA CYS A 219 -4.40 0.07 12.72
C CYS A 219 -3.50 -0.10 13.95
N LYS A 220 -3.96 -0.84 14.96
CA LYS A 220 -3.15 -1.14 16.15
C LYS A 220 -1.91 -1.95 15.78
N ALA A 221 -2.03 -2.96 14.92
CA ALA A 221 -0.91 -3.76 14.45
C ALA A 221 0.12 -2.89 13.71
N ILE A 222 -0.32 -2.04 12.78
CA ILE A 222 0.57 -1.12 12.06
C ILE A 222 1.28 -0.16 13.03
N LYS A 223 0.52 0.48 13.93
CA LYS A 223 1.08 1.43 14.92
C LYS A 223 2.04 0.75 15.91
N SER A 224 1.82 -0.52 16.26
CA SER A 224 2.70 -1.27 17.16
C SER A 224 4.11 -1.52 16.60
N THR A 225 4.28 -1.48 15.27
CA THR A 225 5.60 -1.55 14.62
C THR A 225 6.43 -0.27 14.81
N GLY A 226 5.82 0.81 15.30
CA GLY A 226 6.40 2.15 15.32
C GLY A 226 6.20 2.92 14.00
N CYS A 227 5.41 2.41 13.06
CA CYS A 227 5.08 3.08 11.81
C CYS A 227 4.37 4.42 12.07
N LYS A 228 4.87 5.48 11.41
CA LYS A 228 4.34 6.86 11.50
C LYS A 228 3.64 7.33 10.22
N LYS A 229 3.47 6.43 9.26
CA LYS A 229 2.75 6.72 8.01
C LYS A 229 1.26 6.91 8.29
N LEU A 230 0.60 7.69 7.43
CA LEU A 230 -0.86 7.75 7.44
C LEU A 230 -1.45 6.40 7.02
N ILE A 231 -2.49 5.98 7.70
CA ILE A 231 -3.14 4.67 7.51
C ILE A 231 -4.48 4.88 6.84
N TYR A 232 -4.67 4.26 5.69
CA TYR A 232 -5.90 4.35 4.91
C TYR A 232 -6.58 2.99 4.78
N TYR A 233 -7.90 3.03 4.68
CA TYR A 233 -8.73 1.88 4.38
C TYR A 233 -9.39 2.04 3.02
N ASN A 234 -9.43 0.97 2.22
CA ASN A 234 -10.01 1.01 0.89
C ASN A 234 -11.51 0.72 0.93
N LEU A 235 -12.30 1.71 0.52
CA LEU A 235 -13.76 1.60 0.40
C LEU A 235 -14.20 0.83 -0.85
N SER A 236 -13.26 0.49 -1.74
CA SER A 236 -13.60 -0.01 -3.07
C SER A 236 -14.53 0.99 -3.80
N GLN A 237 -15.73 0.55 -4.18
CA GLN A 237 -16.77 1.41 -4.75
C GLN A 237 -18.00 1.53 -3.83
N ASN A 238 -17.88 1.08 -2.58
CA ASN A 238 -19.00 1.01 -1.65
C ASN A 238 -18.92 2.09 -0.57
N PHE A 239 -19.52 3.23 -0.85
CA PHE A 239 -19.57 4.35 0.08
C PHE A 239 -20.57 4.17 1.24
N ASP A 240 -21.45 3.16 1.18
CA ASP A 240 -22.38 2.86 2.26
C ASP A 240 -21.65 2.40 3.54
N VAL A 241 -20.38 2.03 3.42
CA VAL A 241 -19.52 1.69 4.56
C VAL A 241 -18.69 2.87 5.10
N ALA A 242 -18.83 4.06 4.57
CA ALA A 242 -18.15 5.26 5.08
C ALA A 242 -18.32 5.48 6.60
N PRO A 243 -19.46 5.14 7.24
CA PRO A 243 -19.58 5.20 8.69
C PRO A 243 -18.58 4.33 9.45
N ALA A 244 -18.04 3.25 8.84
CA ALA A 244 -16.98 2.46 9.46
C ALA A 244 -15.66 3.24 9.53
N ILE A 245 -15.34 4.01 8.50
CA ILE A 245 -14.15 4.87 8.46
C ILE A 245 -14.25 5.93 9.55
N GLN A 246 -15.35 6.67 9.59
CA GLN A 246 -15.57 7.75 10.55
C GLN A 246 -15.49 7.30 12.01
N LYS A 247 -15.78 6.03 12.29
CA LYS A 247 -15.76 5.44 13.64
C LYS A 247 -14.47 4.66 13.95
N SER A 248 -13.54 4.61 13.03
CA SER A 248 -12.31 3.83 13.17
C SER A 248 -11.08 4.71 13.40
N MET A 249 -9.92 4.06 13.58
CA MET A 249 -8.65 4.70 13.88
C MET A 249 -7.82 5.05 12.63
N VAL A 250 -8.36 4.91 11.43
CA VAL A 250 -7.67 5.28 10.19
C VAL A 250 -7.59 6.79 10.03
N ASP A 251 -6.60 7.24 9.29
CA ASP A 251 -6.42 8.66 8.97
C ASP A 251 -7.26 9.07 7.75
N GLY A 252 -7.72 8.11 6.94
CA GLY A 252 -8.55 8.38 5.78
C GLY A 252 -8.96 7.12 5.03
N ALA A 253 -9.58 7.35 3.88
CA ALA A 253 -10.02 6.29 2.97
C ALA A 253 -9.43 6.47 1.58
N THR A 254 -9.19 5.35 0.91
CA THR A 254 -9.02 5.27 -0.53
C THR A 254 -10.28 4.68 -1.16
N TYR A 255 -10.55 5.00 -2.39
CA TYR A 255 -11.64 4.41 -3.15
C TYR A 255 -11.23 4.15 -4.59
N ALA A 256 -11.83 3.14 -5.19
CA ALA A 256 -11.64 2.79 -6.58
C ALA A 256 -12.94 3.11 -7.32
N TRP A 257 -12.92 4.12 -8.18
CA TRP A 257 -14.06 4.43 -9.02
C TRP A 257 -13.73 4.17 -10.46
N TYR A 258 -14.39 3.15 -11.01
CA TYR A 258 -14.25 2.78 -12.40
C TYR A 258 -15.53 3.14 -13.15
N PRO A 259 -15.49 4.05 -14.13
CA PRO A 259 -16.64 4.31 -14.97
C PRO A 259 -16.96 3.05 -15.78
N GLN A 260 -17.92 2.28 -15.32
CA GLN A 260 -18.21 0.93 -15.82
C GLN A 260 -18.76 0.86 -17.24
N ALA A 261 -18.76 1.88 -18.00
CA ALA A 261 -19.27 1.82 -19.35
C ALA A 261 -18.48 2.77 -20.25
N LEU A 262 -17.17 2.59 -20.26
CA LEU A 262 -16.30 3.26 -21.24
C LEU A 262 -16.75 3.06 -22.69
N ASN A 263 -17.54 1.99 -22.96
CA ASN A 263 -18.15 1.73 -24.25
C ASN A 263 -19.36 2.61 -24.55
N ASN A 264 -19.86 3.35 -23.57
CA ASN A 264 -21.02 4.22 -23.70
C ASN A 264 -20.70 5.56 -22.97
N GLY A 265 -20.22 6.54 -23.72
CA GLY A 265 -19.80 7.83 -23.20
C GLY A 265 -20.86 8.56 -22.37
N HIS A 266 -22.15 8.37 -22.68
CA HIS A 266 -23.25 8.94 -21.89
C HIS A 266 -23.27 8.37 -20.47
N ARG A 267 -23.18 7.05 -20.33
CA ARG A 267 -23.16 6.40 -19.00
C ARG A 267 -21.93 6.77 -18.17
N PHE A 268 -20.82 7.02 -18.83
CA PHE A 268 -19.63 7.52 -18.15
C PHE A 268 -19.86 8.89 -17.53
N ILE A 269 -20.42 9.81 -18.30
CA ILE A 269 -20.75 11.16 -17.83
C ILE A 269 -21.82 11.10 -16.76
N ASP A 270 -22.89 10.36 -16.97
CA ASP A 270 -23.98 10.20 -16.01
C ASP A 270 -23.50 9.59 -14.69
N ASN A 271 -22.68 8.54 -14.74
CA ASN A 271 -22.11 7.94 -13.53
C ASN A 271 -21.17 8.91 -12.80
N GLY A 272 -20.40 9.71 -13.54
CA GLY A 272 -19.56 10.75 -12.95
C GLY A 272 -20.37 11.82 -12.24
N LEU A 273 -21.45 12.31 -12.87
CA LEU A 273 -22.35 13.29 -12.26
C LEU A 273 -23.06 12.71 -11.03
N HIS A 274 -23.57 11.48 -11.12
CA HIS A 274 -24.18 10.81 -9.97
C HIS A 274 -23.20 10.57 -8.82
N PHE A 275 -21.95 10.32 -9.12
CA PHE A 275 -20.92 10.19 -8.11
C PHE A 275 -20.71 11.53 -7.38
N VAL A 276 -20.55 12.62 -8.10
CA VAL A 276 -20.41 13.96 -7.53
C VAL A 276 -21.63 14.33 -6.69
N ASP A 277 -22.84 14.24 -7.28
CA ASP A 277 -24.08 14.60 -6.59
C ASP A 277 -24.34 13.75 -5.33
N ARG A 278 -23.95 12.49 -5.34
CA ARG A 278 -24.20 11.56 -4.23
C ARG A 278 -23.18 11.68 -3.09
N TYR A 279 -21.95 12.08 -3.39
CA TYR A 279 -20.84 11.98 -2.43
C TYR A 279 -20.11 13.29 -2.15
N GLU A 280 -20.49 14.38 -2.79
CA GLU A 280 -19.88 15.69 -2.59
C GLU A 280 -19.95 16.24 -1.14
N PRO A 281 -20.86 15.81 -0.26
CA PRO A 281 -20.87 16.24 1.14
C PRO A 281 -20.04 15.35 2.09
N LEU A 282 -19.13 14.54 1.62
CA LEU A 282 -18.24 13.80 2.52
C LEU A 282 -17.05 14.65 2.93
#